data_b28a8a598ee543f55733e0e892eaf2e2
#
_entry.id   b28a8a598ee543f55733e0e892eaf2e2
#
_cell.length_a   1.000
_cell.length_b   1.000
_cell.length_c   1.000
_cell.angle_alpha   90.00
_cell.angle_beta   90.00
_cell.angle_gamma   90.00
#
_symmetry.space_group_name_H-M   'P 1'
#
loop_
_entity.id
_entity.type
_entity.pdbx_description
1 polymer ?
#
loop_
_entity_poly.entity_id
_entity_poly.type
_entity_poly.pdbx_seq_one_letter_code
_entity_poly.pdbx_strand_id
1 'polypeptide(L)'
;MNKFRKTLTGALLLLMSSIPWSAKASLPVAVDGETLPSLAPMLERVLPAVVNIYTESRVTEQRQSPFRNDPFFEKFFGGPQGQPRERRVSSLGSGVIIDADKGHVITNSHVISGADQISVRLNDGRDLEATLVGQDADADIAVIQIPADALQHVEIGDSDKLRVGDFVVAIGNPFGLGQTATSGIVSALGRSGLNIEDYEDFIQTDASINQGNSGGALVNLRGELVGINTAILAPGGGNIGIGFAIPINMAQLLTRQIIEYGEVRRGRLGVIAQNLSPELAEALGISSTKGAVISQVMPDTAAEAAGLKEGDVIIAVDDREISDASGLRNTIGLYRADDEVSIRFIRDEEESTLRIRLKPIDAPQGQGQKLSARLEGVRLEDIDDQEGTQGERGVRVAQVEQGSPAFQAGLREGDLIISVNKQPVYGLKDVEQSISEQDSMLLLNILRGNSGLFIVIR
;
A
#
# COMPACT_ATOMS: atom_id res chain seq x y z
N MET A 1 74.68 -26.93 36.09
CA MET A 1 73.77 -27.57 35.11
C MET A 1 72.29 -27.43 35.48
N ASN A 2 71.85 -26.45 36.26
CA ASN A 2 70.44 -26.37 36.73
C ASN A 2 69.72 -25.02 36.44
N LYS A 3 70.24 -24.15 35.63
CA LYS A 3 69.58 -22.88 35.26
C LYS A 3 68.95 -22.87 33.86
N PHE A 4 69.25 -23.80 32.99
CA PHE A 4 68.67 -23.86 31.62
C PHE A 4 67.36 -24.63 31.50
N ARG A 5 66.96 -25.40 32.52
CA ARG A 5 65.72 -26.19 32.51
C ARG A 5 64.46 -25.46 32.97
N LYS A 6 64.59 -24.33 33.64
CA LYS A 6 63.42 -23.54 34.13
C LYS A 6 62.90 -22.49 33.13
N THR A 7 63.67 -22.13 32.11
CA THR A 7 63.27 -21.16 31.11
C THR A 7 62.48 -21.82 29.95
N LEU A 8 62.66 -23.12 29.70
CA LEU A 8 61.92 -23.80 28.62
C LEU A 8 60.47 -24.17 28.96
N THR A 9 60.19 -24.35 30.26
CA THR A 9 58.81 -24.69 30.74
C THR A 9 57.91 -23.45 30.82
N GLY A 10 58.47 -22.25 31.00
CA GLY A 10 57.71 -20.99 31.02
C GLY A 10 57.29 -20.54 29.63
N ALA A 11 58.10 -20.81 28.59
CA ALA A 11 57.80 -20.41 27.22
C ALA A 11 56.74 -21.32 26.55
N LEU A 12 56.63 -22.59 26.98
CA LEU A 12 55.62 -23.52 26.43
C LEU A 12 54.20 -23.28 27.03
N LEU A 13 54.12 -22.70 28.22
CA LEU A 13 52.80 -22.36 28.83
C LEU A 13 52.23 -21.04 28.31
N LEU A 14 53.07 -20.12 27.74
CA LEU A 14 52.60 -18.88 27.15
C LEU A 14 52.15 -19.01 25.69
N LEU A 15 52.55 -20.11 25.00
CA LEU A 15 52.10 -20.37 23.61
C LEU A 15 50.72 -21.06 23.52
N MET A 16 50.18 -21.56 24.61
CA MET A 16 48.83 -22.23 24.61
C MET A 16 47.67 -21.27 24.84
N SER A 17 47.90 -19.99 25.13
CA SER A 17 46.84 -18.98 25.44
C SER A 17 46.37 -18.15 24.26
N SER A 18 46.85 -18.39 23.05
CA SER A 18 46.51 -17.59 21.85
C SER A 18 45.77 -18.38 20.75
N ILE A 19 45.03 -19.42 21.11
CA ILE A 19 44.07 -20.01 20.17
C ILE A 19 42.82 -19.13 20.25
N PRO A 20 42.50 -18.37 19.17
CA PRO A 20 41.24 -17.62 19.15
C PRO A 20 40.12 -18.67 19.16
N TRP A 21 39.37 -18.74 20.25
CA TRP A 21 38.08 -19.39 20.26
C TRP A 21 37.18 -18.56 19.35
N SER A 22 37.11 -18.97 18.08
CA SER A 22 36.04 -18.50 17.21
C SER A 22 34.74 -19.03 17.77
N ALA A 23 34.06 -18.22 18.54
CA ALA A 23 32.68 -18.49 18.92
C ALA A 23 31.87 -18.50 17.61
N LYS A 24 31.66 -19.68 17.05
CA LYS A 24 30.63 -19.85 16.02
C LYS A 24 29.30 -19.66 16.75
N ALA A 25 28.64 -18.55 16.50
CA ALA A 25 27.21 -18.40 16.83
C ALA A 25 26.48 -19.46 15.98
N SER A 26 26.30 -20.65 16.53
CA SER A 26 25.43 -21.66 15.96
C SER A 26 24.03 -21.46 16.53
N LEU A 27 23.02 -21.46 15.65
CA LEU A 27 21.63 -21.59 16.09
C LEU A 27 21.52 -22.77 17.07
N PRO A 28 20.64 -22.70 18.08
CA PRO A 28 20.46 -23.79 19.01
C PRO A 28 20.14 -25.07 18.25
N VAL A 29 20.82 -26.16 18.61
CA VAL A 29 20.72 -27.46 17.92
C VAL A 29 19.39 -28.17 18.20
N ALA A 30 18.67 -27.72 19.23
CA ALA A 30 17.35 -28.24 19.61
C ALA A 30 16.51 -27.18 20.34
N VAL A 31 15.20 -27.22 20.16
CA VAL A 31 14.20 -26.50 20.96
C VAL A 31 13.26 -27.54 21.52
N ASP A 32 13.00 -27.49 22.84
CA ASP A 32 12.17 -28.47 23.59
C ASP A 32 12.62 -29.91 23.45
N GLY A 33 13.95 -30.14 23.22
CA GLY A 33 14.54 -31.47 23.10
C GLY A 33 14.45 -32.08 21.71
N GLU A 34 13.81 -31.43 20.75
CA GLU A 34 13.83 -31.79 19.35
C GLU A 34 14.95 -31.05 18.61
N THR A 35 15.66 -31.76 17.73
CA THR A 35 16.64 -31.15 16.83
C THR A 35 15.94 -30.07 16.02
N LEU A 36 16.55 -28.87 15.89
CA LEU A 36 16.02 -27.81 15.06
C LEU A 36 15.68 -28.38 13.68
N PRO A 37 14.39 -28.39 13.31
CA PRO A 37 14.01 -28.91 12.02
C PRO A 37 14.62 -28.04 10.94
N SER A 38 15.16 -28.66 9.90
CA SER A 38 15.44 -27.97 8.65
C SER A 38 14.15 -27.33 8.14
N LEU A 39 14.21 -26.10 7.61
CA LEU A 39 13.07 -25.46 6.95
C LEU A 39 12.71 -26.15 5.62
N ALA A 40 13.59 -27.01 5.08
CA ALA A 40 13.41 -27.66 3.79
C ALA A 40 12.08 -28.40 3.64
N PRO A 41 11.63 -29.24 4.59
CA PRO A 41 10.36 -29.97 4.45
C PRO A 41 9.13 -29.04 4.43
N MET A 42 9.20 -27.88 5.12
CA MET A 42 8.15 -26.87 5.07
C MET A 42 8.19 -26.15 3.72
N LEU A 43 9.38 -25.73 3.26
CA LEU A 43 9.56 -25.06 1.99
C LEU A 43 9.13 -25.92 0.79
N GLU A 44 9.42 -27.23 0.79
CA GLU A 44 8.97 -28.15 -0.25
C GLU A 44 7.44 -28.17 -0.43
N ARG A 45 6.67 -27.90 0.64
CA ARG A 45 5.21 -27.81 0.56
C ARG A 45 4.74 -26.44 0.10
N VAL A 46 5.44 -25.36 0.47
CA VAL A 46 5.00 -23.98 0.22
C VAL A 46 5.47 -23.46 -1.15
N LEU A 47 6.71 -23.79 -1.54
CA LEU A 47 7.30 -23.27 -2.78
C LEU A 47 6.44 -23.49 -4.03
N PRO A 48 5.74 -24.63 -4.23
CA PRO A 48 4.86 -24.79 -5.39
C PRO A 48 3.68 -23.82 -5.47
N ALA A 49 3.28 -23.22 -4.33
CA ALA A 49 2.21 -22.24 -4.28
C ALA A 49 2.70 -20.78 -4.48
N VAL A 50 4.02 -20.54 -4.47
CA VAL A 50 4.59 -19.23 -4.74
C VAL A 50 5.00 -19.15 -6.20
N VAL A 51 4.58 -18.10 -6.89
CA VAL A 51 4.79 -17.93 -8.33
C VAL A 51 5.56 -16.66 -8.63
N ASN A 52 6.16 -16.63 -9.83
CA ASN A 52 6.81 -15.42 -10.35
C ASN A 52 5.88 -14.71 -11.31
N ILE A 53 5.78 -13.40 -11.18
CA ILE A 53 4.94 -12.56 -12.03
C ILE A 53 5.83 -11.69 -12.90
N TYR A 54 5.57 -11.74 -14.19
CA TYR A 54 6.21 -10.90 -15.20
C TYR A 54 5.14 -10.06 -15.87
N THR A 55 5.39 -8.77 -15.98
CA THR A 55 4.47 -7.86 -16.66
C THR A 55 5.19 -7.18 -17.82
N GLU A 56 4.46 -6.96 -18.90
CA GLU A 56 4.92 -6.15 -20.04
C GLU A 56 4.00 -4.93 -20.18
N SER A 57 4.59 -3.75 -20.24
CA SER A 57 3.89 -2.49 -20.50
C SER A 57 4.54 -1.78 -21.69
N ARG A 58 3.74 -1.15 -22.53
CA ARG A 58 4.19 -0.33 -23.65
C ARG A 58 4.20 1.13 -23.23
N VAL A 59 5.37 1.68 -23.03
CA VAL A 59 5.52 3.11 -22.73
C VAL A 59 5.92 3.85 -24.00
N THR A 60 5.07 4.78 -24.42
CA THR A 60 5.38 5.67 -25.55
C THR A 60 6.22 6.84 -25.02
N GLU A 61 7.54 6.76 -25.16
CA GLU A 61 8.41 7.90 -24.85
C GLU A 61 8.27 8.99 -25.90
N GLN A 62 7.59 10.08 -25.59
CA GLN A 62 7.74 11.34 -26.29
C GLN A 62 9.00 12.03 -25.76
N ARG A 63 10.14 11.87 -26.44
CA ARG A 63 11.33 12.68 -26.15
C ARG A 63 11.00 14.14 -26.42
N GLN A 64 10.74 14.88 -25.37
CA GLN A 64 10.79 16.34 -25.40
C GLN A 64 12.30 16.74 -25.50
N SER A 65 12.74 17.02 -26.72
CA SER A 65 14.03 17.68 -26.89
C SER A 65 13.89 19.11 -26.38
N PRO A 66 14.77 19.59 -25.47
CA PRO A 66 14.73 20.97 -24.95
C PRO A 66 14.86 22.04 -26.05
N PHE A 67 15.23 21.65 -27.25
CA PHE A 67 15.47 22.54 -28.39
C PHE A 67 14.40 22.49 -29.48
N ARG A 68 13.22 21.87 -29.19
CA ARG A 68 12.16 21.64 -30.20
C ARG A 68 11.47 22.94 -30.67
N ASN A 69 11.60 24.05 -29.98
CA ASN A 69 10.99 25.32 -30.30
C ASN A 69 11.99 26.39 -30.80
N ASP A 70 13.21 26.01 -31.19
CA ASP A 70 14.16 26.93 -31.79
C ASP A 70 14.04 26.86 -33.33
N PRO A 71 13.47 27.90 -33.99
CA PRO A 71 13.31 27.96 -35.44
C PRO A 71 14.64 27.89 -36.22
N PHE A 72 15.76 28.15 -35.55
CA PHE A 72 17.09 28.09 -36.11
C PHE A 72 17.60 26.65 -36.22
N PHE A 73 17.26 25.81 -35.19
CA PHE A 73 17.66 24.42 -35.14
C PHE A 73 16.92 23.56 -36.18
N GLU A 74 15.61 23.86 -36.41
CA GLU A 74 14.76 23.16 -37.37
C GLU A 74 15.22 23.38 -38.83
N LYS A 75 15.71 24.58 -39.13
CA LYS A 75 16.11 25.01 -40.46
C LYS A 75 17.50 24.53 -40.88
N PHE A 76 18.41 24.31 -39.93
CA PHE A 76 19.79 23.95 -40.21
C PHE A 76 20.12 22.47 -39.99
N PHE A 77 19.44 21.77 -39.13
CA PHE A 77 19.74 20.38 -38.77
C PHE A 77 18.67 19.38 -39.16
N GLY A 78 17.60 19.82 -39.87
CA GLY A 78 16.55 18.94 -40.34
C GLY A 78 16.07 18.06 -39.17
N GLY A 79 15.06 18.52 -38.42
CA GLY A 79 14.62 17.80 -37.23
C GLY A 79 14.39 16.33 -37.53
N PRO A 80 15.02 15.39 -36.82
CA PRO A 80 14.63 14.00 -36.95
C PRO A 80 13.18 13.91 -36.50
N GLN A 81 12.31 13.56 -37.41
CA GLN A 81 10.99 13.01 -37.08
C GLN A 81 11.26 11.72 -36.29
N GLY A 82 11.50 11.88 -35.00
CA GLY A 82 11.55 10.76 -34.08
C GLY A 82 10.16 10.17 -34.02
N GLN A 83 9.92 9.09 -34.74
CA GLN A 83 8.77 8.24 -34.51
C GLN A 83 8.75 7.91 -33.01
N PRO A 84 7.59 7.96 -32.35
CA PRO A 84 7.46 7.49 -30.97
C PRO A 84 8.07 6.10 -30.89
N ARG A 85 9.13 5.94 -30.12
CA ARG A 85 9.68 4.60 -29.86
C ARG A 85 8.87 4.01 -28.73
N GLU A 86 8.10 2.98 -29.04
CA GLU A 86 7.54 2.11 -28.03
C GLU A 86 8.69 1.40 -27.32
N ARG A 87 8.82 1.64 -26.03
CA ARG A 87 9.72 0.90 -25.15
C ARG A 87 8.88 -0.08 -24.34
N ARG A 88 9.21 -1.35 -24.43
CA ARG A 88 8.66 -2.35 -23.53
C ARG A 88 9.38 -2.21 -22.19
N VAL A 89 8.61 -2.01 -21.16
CA VAL A 89 9.08 -2.04 -19.76
C VAL A 89 8.52 -3.33 -19.18
N SER A 90 9.37 -4.14 -18.59
CA SER A 90 8.98 -5.33 -17.85
C SER A 90 9.17 -5.09 -16.36
N SER A 91 8.18 -5.43 -15.57
CA SER A 91 8.27 -5.49 -14.11
C SER A 91 8.33 -6.95 -13.66
N LEU A 92 8.90 -7.17 -12.49
CA LEU A 92 9.08 -8.47 -11.90
C LEU A 92 8.60 -8.44 -10.46
N GLY A 93 7.78 -9.42 -10.09
CA GLY A 93 7.31 -9.63 -8.74
C GLY A 93 7.01 -11.09 -8.46
N SER A 94 6.37 -11.32 -7.35
CA SER A 94 5.92 -12.64 -6.91
C SER A 94 4.41 -12.65 -6.71
N GLY A 95 3.84 -13.84 -6.59
CA GLY A 95 2.44 -14.06 -6.22
C GLY A 95 2.29 -15.32 -5.40
N VAL A 96 1.13 -15.49 -4.78
CA VAL A 96 0.79 -16.65 -3.97
C VAL A 96 -0.53 -17.24 -4.45
N ILE A 97 -0.53 -18.51 -4.84
CA ILE A 97 -1.76 -19.24 -5.19
C ILE A 97 -2.54 -19.49 -3.90
N ILE A 98 -3.74 -18.94 -3.81
CA ILE A 98 -4.62 -19.06 -2.64
C ILE A 98 -5.81 -19.99 -2.90
N ASP A 99 -6.14 -20.26 -4.15
CA ASP A 99 -7.20 -21.19 -4.57
C ASP A 99 -6.72 -21.93 -5.83
N ALA A 100 -6.35 -23.20 -5.66
CA ALA A 100 -5.83 -24.03 -6.76
C ALA A 100 -6.93 -24.47 -7.72
N ASP A 101 -8.17 -24.61 -7.26
CA ASP A 101 -9.31 -25.05 -8.06
C ASP A 101 -9.80 -23.96 -9.01
N LYS A 102 -9.65 -22.70 -8.63
CA LYS A 102 -10.04 -21.54 -9.42
C LYS A 102 -8.85 -20.82 -10.09
N GLY A 103 -7.63 -21.15 -9.68
CA GLY A 103 -6.42 -20.50 -10.17
C GLY A 103 -6.24 -19.08 -9.68
N HIS A 104 -6.77 -18.73 -8.50
CA HIS A 104 -6.60 -17.39 -7.95
C HIS A 104 -5.23 -17.22 -7.31
N VAL A 105 -4.55 -16.16 -7.72
CA VAL A 105 -3.24 -15.75 -7.20
C VAL A 105 -3.37 -14.34 -6.63
N ILE A 106 -2.92 -14.17 -5.40
CA ILE A 106 -2.78 -12.85 -4.76
C ILE A 106 -1.39 -12.31 -5.01
N THR A 107 -1.30 -11.00 -5.26
CA THR A 107 -0.04 -10.27 -5.42
C THR A 107 -0.22 -8.83 -4.96
N ASN A 108 0.81 -7.99 -5.10
CA ASN A 108 0.68 -6.56 -4.88
C ASN A 108 0.13 -5.84 -6.12
N SER A 109 -0.64 -4.78 -5.89
CA SER A 109 -1.17 -3.93 -6.93
C SER A 109 -0.06 -3.26 -7.75
N HIS A 110 1.00 -2.76 -7.08
CA HIS A 110 2.13 -2.12 -7.75
C HIS A 110 2.90 -3.07 -8.69
N VAL A 111 2.87 -4.40 -8.45
CA VAL A 111 3.53 -5.40 -9.32
C VAL A 111 2.87 -5.47 -10.69
N ILE A 112 1.55 -5.31 -10.76
CA ILE A 112 0.76 -5.46 -11.99
C ILE A 112 0.25 -4.13 -12.55
N SER A 113 0.54 -3.02 -11.88
CA SER A 113 0.05 -1.70 -12.25
C SER A 113 0.52 -1.29 -13.65
N GLY A 114 -0.43 -0.87 -14.50
CA GLY A 114 -0.15 -0.43 -15.88
C GLY A 114 0.33 -1.55 -16.81
N ALA A 115 0.15 -2.82 -16.45
CA ALA A 115 0.52 -3.96 -17.29
C ALA A 115 -0.46 -4.16 -18.45
N ASP A 116 0.06 -4.25 -19.69
CA ASP A 116 -0.72 -4.67 -20.85
C ASP A 116 -0.90 -6.20 -20.89
N GLN A 117 0.10 -6.93 -20.36
CA GLN A 117 0.10 -8.37 -20.28
C GLN A 117 0.72 -8.85 -18.97
N ILE A 118 0.10 -9.85 -18.35
CA ILE A 118 0.55 -10.49 -17.11
C ILE A 118 0.84 -11.95 -17.41
N SER A 119 2.05 -12.40 -17.08
CA SER A 119 2.49 -13.78 -17.22
C SER A 119 2.97 -14.31 -15.86
N VAL A 120 2.62 -15.55 -15.56
CA VAL A 120 2.95 -16.22 -14.30
C VAL A 120 3.79 -17.45 -14.60
N ARG A 121 4.98 -17.52 -13.98
CA ARG A 121 5.81 -18.73 -14.01
C ARG A 121 5.67 -19.49 -12.71
N LEU A 122 5.26 -20.75 -12.83
CA LEU A 122 5.16 -21.68 -11.71
C LEU A 122 6.53 -22.22 -11.31
N ASN A 123 6.61 -22.83 -10.12
CA ASN A 123 7.82 -23.45 -9.61
C ASN A 123 8.32 -24.64 -10.48
N ASP A 124 7.42 -25.33 -11.17
CA ASP A 124 7.73 -26.43 -12.09
C ASP A 124 8.20 -25.96 -13.48
N GLY A 125 8.27 -24.63 -13.71
CA GLY A 125 8.75 -24.02 -14.94
C GLY A 125 7.67 -23.74 -15.99
N ARG A 126 6.40 -24.04 -15.73
CA ARG A 126 5.29 -23.68 -16.63
C ARG A 126 5.09 -22.16 -16.65
N ASP A 127 4.95 -21.59 -17.85
CA ASP A 127 4.55 -20.20 -18.05
C ASP A 127 3.07 -20.16 -18.42
N LEU A 128 2.29 -19.40 -17.67
CA LEU A 128 0.85 -19.26 -17.82
C LEU A 128 0.49 -17.78 -18.04
N GLU A 129 -0.43 -17.52 -18.93
CA GLU A 129 -1.03 -16.19 -19.06
C GLU A 129 -2.03 -15.97 -17.93
N ALA A 130 -2.02 -14.79 -17.32
CA ALA A 130 -2.91 -14.42 -16.24
C ALA A 130 -3.85 -13.29 -16.66
N THR A 131 -5.06 -13.32 -16.13
CA THR A 131 -6.05 -12.24 -16.26
C THR A 131 -6.21 -11.52 -14.93
N LEU A 132 -6.33 -10.20 -14.95
CA LEU A 132 -6.65 -9.41 -13.78
C LEU A 132 -8.11 -9.66 -13.37
N VAL A 133 -8.33 -10.10 -12.13
CA VAL A 133 -9.66 -10.19 -11.53
C VAL A 133 -10.07 -8.83 -10.96
N GLY A 134 -9.14 -8.15 -10.29
CA GLY A 134 -9.28 -6.81 -9.77
C GLY A 134 -8.13 -6.46 -8.83
N GLN A 135 -8.10 -5.21 -8.42
CA GLN A 135 -7.04 -4.70 -7.55
C GLN A 135 -7.56 -3.62 -6.61
N ASP A 136 -6.79 -3.40 -5.57
CA ASP A 136 -6.93 -2.31 -4.61
C ASP A 136 -5.58 -1.63 -4.43
N ALA A 137 -5.43 -0.46 -5.03
CA ALA A 137 -4.18 0.30 -4.97
C ALA A 137 -3.93 0.89 -3.58
N ASP A 138 -5.00 1.24 -2.85
CA ASP A 138 -4.89 1.89 -1.54
C ASP A 138 -4.31 0.98 -0.44
N ALA A 139 -4.45 -0.35 -0.61
CA ALA A 139 -3.90 -1.36 0.30
C ALA A 139 -2.88 -2.28 -0.38
N ASP A 140 -2.48 -1.95 -1.61
CA ASP A 140 -1.49 -2.66 -2.42
C ASP A 140 -1.79 -4.16 -2.61
N ILE A 141 -3.06 -4.53 -2.85
CA ILE A 141 -3.49 -5.90 -3.12
C ILE A 141 -4.07 -6.04 -4.51
N ALA A 142 -3.71 -7.09 -5.22
CA ALA A 142 -4.32 -7.49 -6.49
C ALA A 142 -4.59 -8.99 -6.51
N VAL A 143 -5.62 -9.37 -7.26
CA VAL A 143 -5.96 -10.75 -7.56
C VAL A 143 -5.90 -10.97 -9.06
N ILE A 144 -5.11 -11.94 -9.47
CA ILE A 144 -5.05 -12.40 -10.86
C ILE A 144 -5.51 -13.85 -10.92
N GLN A 145 -5.95 -14.27 -12.11
CA GLN A 145 -6.40 -15.64 -12.36
C GLN A 145 -5.56 -16.30 -13.44
N ILE A 146 -5.11 -17.52 -13.15
CA ILE A 146 -4.37 -18.39 -14.08
C ILE A 146 -5.19 -19.66 -14.36
N PRO A 147 -4.92 -20.38 -15.47
CA PRO A 147 -5.53 -21.69 -15.71
C PRO A 147 -5.30 -22.65 -14.54
N ALA A 148 -6.38 -23.25 -14.02
CA ALA A 148 -6.36 -24.15 -12.87
C ALA A 148 -6.00 -25.58 -13.29
N ASP A 149 -4.73 -25.81 -13.65
CA ASP A 149 -4.22 -27.13 -14.04
C ASP A 149 -3.07 -27.56 -13.12
N ALA A 150 -3.30 -28.59 -12.31
CA ALA A 150 -2.34 -29.16 -11.37
C ALA A 150 -1.63 -28.09 -10.52
N LEU A 151 -2.39 -27.18 -9.95
CA LEU A 151 -1.91 -26.13 -9.04
C LEU A 151 -1.86 -26.63 -7.59
N GLN A 152 -1.00 -26.02 -6.78
CA GLN A 152 -0.99 -26.16 -5.34
C GLN A 152 -1.22 -24.78 -4.71
N HIS A 153 -2.04 -24.71 -3.67
CA HIS A 153 -2.26 -23.49 -2.90
C HIS A 153 -1.55 -23.55 -1.55
N VAL A 154 -1.30 -22.41 -0.97
CA VAL A 154 -0.75 -22.30 0.39
C VAL A 154 -1.87 -22.38 1.42
N GLU A 155 -1.62 -23.04 2.56
CA GLU A 155 -2.51 -23.00 3.71
C GLU A 155 -2.55 -21.59 4.29
N ILE A 156 -3.75 -21.09 4.53
CA ILE A 156 -3.95 -19.74 5.09
C ILE A 156 -3.86 -19.79 6.61
N GLY A 157 -2.96 -19.00 7.17
CA GLY A 157 -2.83 -18.82 8.61
C GLY A 157 -3.75 -17.74 9.17
N ASP A 158 -3.44 -17.30 10.38
CA ASP A 158 -4.17 -16.25 11.10
C ASP A 158 -3.15 -15.19 11.57
N SER A 159 -3.14 -14.03 10.89
CA SER A 159 -2.20 -12.94 11.19
C SER A 159 -2.51 -12.24 12.51
N ASP A 160 -3.76 -12.29 13.00
CA ASP A 160 -4.14 -11.65 14.27
C ASP A 160 -3.60 -12.42 15.49
N LYS A 161 -3.15 -13.67 15.29
CA LYS A 161 -2.50 -14.48 16.33
C LYS A 161 -0.98 -14.32 16.37
N LEU A 162 -0.39 -13.60 15.43
CA LEU A 162 1.05 -13.35 15.43
C LEU A 162 1.48 -12.52 16.65
N ARG A 163 2.69 -12.82 17.11
CA ARG A 163 3.33 -12.06 18.21
C ARG A 163 4.73 -11.64 17.77
N VAL A 164 5.18 -10.54 18.31
CA VAL A 164 6.57 -10.12 18.15
C VAL A 164 7.49 -11.22 18.69
N GLY A 165 8.46 -11.63 17.86
CA GLY A 165 9.38 -12.74 18.13
C GLY A 165 8.97 -14.06 17.45
N ASP A 166 7.78 -14.21 16.91
CA ASP A 166 7.41 -15.41 16.15
C ASP A 166 8.26 -15.51 14.88
N PHE A 167 8.77 -16.71 14.57
CA PHE A 167 9.57 -16.94 13.38
C PHE A 167 8.71 -16.88 12.12
N VAL A 168 9.23 -16.22 11.09
CA VAL A 168 8.62 -16.14 9.77
C VAL A 168 9.64 -16.38 8.67
N VAL A 169 9.15 -16.79 7.50
CA VAL A 169 9.95 -17.00 6.30
C VAL A 169 9.31 -16.22 5.16
N ALA A 170 10.07 -15.28 4.59
CA ALA A 170 9.67 -14.56 3.40
C ALA A 170 10.12 -15.33 2.16
N ILE A 171 9.19 -15.57 1.24
CA ILE A 171 9.40 -16.36 0.01
C ILE A 171 9.00 -15.49 -1.18
N GLY A 172 9.82 -15.50 -2.23
CA GLY A 172 9.57 -14.81 -3.48
C GLY A 172 10.66 -15.09 -4.50
N ASN A 173 10.73 -14.28 -5.55
CA ASN A 173 11.75 -14.42 -6.60
C ASN A 173 12.52 -13.10 -6.79
N PRO A 174 13.46 -12.78 -5.89
CA PRO A 174 14.24 -11.56 -6.02
C PRO A 174 15.05 -11.57 -7.30
N PHE A 175 14.97 -10.48 -8.05
CA PHE A 175 15.72 -10.26 -9.29
C PHE A 175 15.48 -11.28 -10.42
N GLY A 176 14.44 -12.11 -10.34
CA GLY A 176 14.17 -13.14 -11.35
C GLY A 176 15.17 -14.30 -11.41
N LEU A 177 15.98 -14.47 -10.37
CA LEU A 177 17.04 -15.49 -10.32
C LEU A 177 16.54 -16.87 -9.88
N GLY A 178 15.26 -17.00 -9.55
CA GLY A 178 14.62 -18.18 -8.99
C GLY A 178 14.06 -17.92 -7.59
N GLN A 179 13.20 -18.82 -7.13
CA GLN A 179 12.59 -18.72 -5.81
C GLN A 179 13.66 -18.69 -4.71
N THR A 180 13.48 -17.78 -3.77
CA THR A 180 14.38 -17.56 -2.64
C THR A 180 13.55 -17.51 -1.36
N ALA A 181 14.05 -18.13 -0.31
CA ALA A 181 13.47 -18.08 1.03
C ALA A 181 14.46 -17.40 1.98
N THR A 182 13.99 -16.43 2.73
CA THR A 182 14.75 -15.76 3.79
C THR A 182 13.99 -15.90 5.11
N SER A 183 14.69 -16.16 6.21
CA SER A 183 14.07 -16.33 7.52
C SER A 183 14.37 -15.15 8.44
N GLY A 184 13.44 -14.86 9.32
CA GLY A 184 13.53 -13.83 10.34
C GLY A 184 12.44 -14.02 11.39
N ILE A 185 12.11 -12.93 12.08
CA ILE A 185 11.04 -12.89 13.07
C ILE A 185 10.06 -11.75 12.76
N VAL A 186 8.89 -11.81 13.36
CA VAL A 186 8.01 -10.67 13.49
C VAL A 186 8.67 -9.66 14.41
N SER A 187 9.10 -8.53 13.88
CA SER A 187 9.78 -7.45 14.64
C SER A 187 8.79 -6.48 15.26
N ALA A 188 7.66 -6.25 14.61
CA ALA A 188 6.53 -5.44 15.11
C ALA A 188 5.25 -5.78 14.37
N LEU A 189 4.12 -5.39 14.93
CA LEU A 189 2.77 -5.52 14.36
C LEU A 189 2.10 -4.14 14.34
N GLY A 190 1.10 -3.96 13.47
CA GLY A 190 0.32 -2.74 13.39
C GLY A 190 1.12 -1.51 12.93
N ARG A 191 2.13 -1.69 12.07
CA ARG A 191 2.91 -0.56 11.56
C ARG A 191 2.10 0.25 10.58
N SER A 192 1.91 1.52 10.90
CA SER A 192 1.15 2.51 10.12
C SER A 192 1.85 3.87 10.15
N GLY A 193 1.38 4.82 9.33
CA GLY A 193 1.93 6.17 9.26
C GLY A 193 3.31 6.21 8.59
N LEU A 194 3.61 5.23 7.74
CA LEU A 194 4.87 5.15 6.97
C LEU A 194 4.76 5.92 5.65
N ASN A 195 3.53 6.27 5.23
CA ASN A 195 3.19 6.89 3.94
C ASN A 195 3.66 6.04 2.75
N ILE A 196 3.54 4.72 2.88
CA ILE A 196 3.79 3.74 1.82
C ILE A 196 2.49 3.51 1.06
N GLU A 197 1.40 3.26 1.81
CA GLU A 197 0.05 3.02 1.30
C GLU A 197 -0.97 3.82 2.10
N ASP A 198 -2.20 3.98 1.56
CA ASP A 198 -3.27 4.69 2.27
C ASP A 198 -3.81 3.89 3.46
N TYR A 199 -3.82 2.56 3.36
CA TYR A 199 -4.23 1.66 4.44
C TYR A 199 -3.07 0.79 4.90
N GLU A 200 -2.42 1.19 5.99
CA GLU A 200 -1.23 0.56 6.54
C GLU A 200 -1.51 -0.13 7.88
N ASP A 201 -1.34 -1.44 7.92
CA ASP A 201 -1.39 -2.28 9.14
C ASP A 201 -0.30 -3.36 9.06
N PHE A 202 0.93 -2.95 8.71
CA PHE A 202 1.97 -3.89 8.29
C PHE A 202 2.51 -4.74 9.43
N ILE A 203 2.80 -6.01 9.09
CA ILE A 203 3.74 -6.86 9.83
C ILE A 203 5.14 -6.40 9.47
N GLN A 204 5.94 -5.97 10.47
CA GLN A 204 7.36 -5.69 10.28
C GLN A 204 8.17 -6.97 10.56
N THR A 205 9.13 -7.29 9.70
CA THR A 205 10.05 -8.42 9.84
C THR A 205 11.49 -8.05 9.50
N ASP A 206 12.44 -8.75 10.07
CA ASP A 206 13.87 -8.70 9.70
C ASP A 206 14.25 -9.77 8.67
N ALA A 207 13.31 -10.66 8.30
CA ALA A 207 13.47 -11.51 7.11
C ALA A 207 13.77 -10.63 5.90
N SER A 208 14.82 -10.96 5.14
CA SER A 208 15.26 -10.11 4.04
C SER A 208 14.24 -10.06 2.91
N ILE A 209 13.56 -8.93 2.73
CA ILE A 209 12.70 -8.62 1.60
C ILE A 209 13.51 -7.72 0.65
N ASN A 210 13.50 -8.03 -0.65
CA ASN A 210 14.16 -7.25 -1.69
C ASN A 210 13.24 -7.18 -2.92
N GLN A 211 13.59 -6.33 -3.89
CA GLN A 211 12.87 -6.21 -5.14
C GLN A 211 12.65 -7.58 -5.81
N GLY A 212 11.41 -7.91 -6.14
CA GLY A 212 10.96 -9.19 -6.68
C GLY A 212 10.33 -10.12 -5.64
N ASN A 213 10.55 -9.89 -4.32
CA ASN A 213 9.78 -10.58 -3.27
C ASN A 213 8.38 -9.98 -3.07
N SER A 214 8.14 -8.75 -3.56
CA SER A 214 6.83 -8.10 -3.49
C SER A 214 5.75 -8.98 -4.11
N GLY A 215 4.62 -9.14 -3.43
CA GLY A 215 3.53 -10.06 -3.77
C GLY A 215 3.76 -11.51 -3.35
N GLY A 216 4.96 -11.86 -2.87
CA GLY A 216 5.31 -13.19 -2.38
C GLY A 216 4.79 -13.45 -0.97
N ALA A 217 5.02 -14.68 -0.49
CA ALA A 217 4.51 -15.16 0.78
C ALA A 217 5.39 -14.78 1.97
N LEU A 218 4.77 -14.35 3.08
CA LEU A 218 5.32 -14.44 4.41
C LEU A 218 4.62 -15.61 5.13
N VAL A 219 5.37 -16.65 5.51
CA VAL A 219 4.80 -17.84 6.15
C VAL A 219 5.38 -18.06 7.54
N ASN A 220 4.62 -18.72 8.42
CA ASN A 220 5.12 -19.19 9.70
C ASN A 220 5.87 -20.53 9.57
N LEU A 221 6.40 -21.07 10.66
CA LEU A 221 7.14 -22.35 10.64
C LEU A 221 6.28 -23.58 10.29
N ARG A 222 4.95 -23.47 10.32
CA ARG A 222 4.04 -24.51 9.85
C ARG A 222 3.82 -24.47 8.33
N GLY A 223 4.29 -23.39 7.66
CA GLY A 223 4.07 -23.14 6.25
C GLY A 223 2.74 -22.48 5.95
N GLU A 224 2.06 -21.96 6.98
CA GLU A 224 0.82 -21.20 6.81
C GLU A 224 1.14 -19.75 6.41
N LEU A 225 0.42 -19.24 5.43
CA LEU A 225 0.54 -17.86 4.94
C LEU A 225 0.02 -16.89 6.01
N VAL A 226 0.88 -15.99 6.48
CA VAL A 226 0.54 -15.00 7.51
C VAL A 226 0.63 -13.57 7.00
N GLY A 227 1.21 -13.36 5.81
CA GLY A 227 1.28 -12.04 5.17
C GLY A 227 1.70 -12.11 3.72
N ILE A 228 1.51 -11.00 3.01
CA ILE A 228 1.99 -10.76 1.64
C ILE A 228 3.14 -9.75 1.70
N ASN A 229 4.32 -10.14 1.27
CA ASN A 229 5.49 -9.24 1.24
C ASN A 229 5.20 -8.05 0.34
N THR A 230 5.45 -6.83 0.79
CA THR A 230 5.17 -5.63 -0.03
C THR A 230 6.36 -4.69 -0.15
N ALA A 231 6.83 -4.11 0.93
CA ALA A 231 7.78 -3.00 0.90
C ALA A 231 8.99 -3.22 1.81
N ILE A 232 10.02 -2.40 1.60
CA ILE A 232 11.17 -2.27 2.50
C ILE A 232 11.41 -0.80 2.81
N LEU A 233 11.84 -0.50 4.04
CA LEU A 233 12.44 0.78 4.34
C LEU A 233 13.93 0.71 3.96
N ALA A 234 14.30 1.30 2.82
CA ALA A 234 15.64 1.14 2.24
C ALA A 234 16.24 2.46 1.76
N PRO A 235 16.76 3.32 2.65
CA PRO A 235 17.43 4.57 2.27
C PRO A 235 18.72 4.33 1.45
N GLY A 236 18.77 3.50 0.54
CA GLY A 236 19.95 3.13 -0.28
C GLY A 236 19.67 1.99 -1.24
N GLY A 237 18.40 1.54 -1.30
CA GLY A 237 17.92 0.55 -2.27
C GLY A 237 18.15 -0.91 -1.89
N GLY A 238 18.71 -1.21 -0.72
CA GLY A 238 18.91 -2.58 -0.22
C GLY A 238 18.28 -2.80 1.15
N ASN A 239 17.88 -4.02 1.47
CA ASN A 239 17.34 -4.39 2.76
C ASN A 239 18.32 -4.10 3.90
N ILE A 240 17.86 -3.41 4.95
CA ILE A 240 18.62 -3.09 6.17
C ILE A 240 18.08 -3.82 7.42
N GLY A 241 17.31 -4.89 7.22
CA GLY A 241 16.64 -5.61 8.30
C GLY A 241 15.27 -5.03 8.66
N ILE A 242 14.67 -4.26 7.77
CA ILE A 242 13.32 -3.70 7.94
C ILE A 242 12.52 -3.99 6.69
N GLY A 243 11.70 -5.03 6.74
CA GLY A 243 10.76 -5.43 5.71
C GLY A 243 9.33 -5.36 6.23
N PHE A 244 8.38 -5.18 5.32
CA PHE A 244 6.95 -5.07 5.61
C PHE A 244 6.15 -6.08 4.80
N ALA A 245 5.12 -6.64 5.44
CA ALA A 245 4.14 -7.49 4.79
C ALA A 245 2.73 -7.07 5.19
N ILE A 246 1.79 -7.17 4.26
CA ILE A 246 0.37 -6.96 4.48
C ILE A 246 -0.18 -8.17 5.23
N PRO A 247 -0.86 -8.03 6.38
CA PRO A 247 -1.42 -9.13 7.13
C PRO A 247 -2.40 -9.96 6.30
N ILE A 248 -2.33 -11.29 6.40
CA ILE A 248 -3.17 -12.16 5.57
C ILE A 248 -4.66 -12.00 5.86
N ASN A 249 -5.06 -11.73 7.13
CA ASN A 249 -6.46 -11.51 7.46
C ASN A 249 -7.01 -10.28 6.73
N MET A 250 -6.24 -9.18 6.66
CA MET A 250 -6.56 -8.00 5.85
C MET A 250 -6.64 -8.35 4.37
N ALA A 251 -5.58 -8.99 3.84
CA ALA A 251 -5.49 -9.34 2.43
C ALA A 251 -6.65 -10.26 1.98
N GLN A 252 -7.09 -11.21 2.82
CA GLN A 252 -8.24 -12.08 2.54
C GLN A 252 -9.57 -11.32 2.46
N LEU A 253 -9.82 -10.36 3.35
CA LEU A 253 -11.04 -9.56 3.33
C LEU A 253 -11.14 -8.77 2.03
N LEU A 254 -10.05 -8.15 1.61
CA LEU A 254 -9.97 -7.40 0.35
C LEU A 254 -10.09 -8.34 -0.86
N THR A 255 -9.38 -9.47 -0.86
CA THR A 255 -9.43 -10.49 -1.91
C THR A 255 -10.85 -11.01 -2.16
N ARG A 256 -11.63 -11.26 -1.09
CA ARG A 256 -13.03 -11.69 -1.24
C ARG A 256 -13.87 -10.64 -1.97
N GLN A 257 -13.72 -9.37 -1.64
CA GLN A 257 -14.42 -8.28 -2.32
C GLN A 257 -13.98 -8.16 -3.78
N ILE A 258 -12.67 -8.25 -4.06
CA ILE A 258 -12.13 -8.21 -5.41
C ILE A 258 -12.68 -9.36 -6.27
N ILE A 259 -12.73 -10.58 -5.73
CA ILE A 259 -13.27 -11.76 -6.46
C ILE A 259 -14.78 -11.60 -6.72
N GLU A 260 -15.52 -11.05 -5.76
CA GLU A 260 -17.00 -10.92 -5.87
C GLU A 260 -17.42 -9.73 -6.75
N TYR A 261 -16.70 -8.60 -6.67
CA TYR A 261 -17.13 -7.34 -7.29
C TYR A 261 -16.15 -6.78 -8.32
N GLY A 262 -14.93 -7.30 -8.43
CA GLY A 262 -13.85 -6.75 -9.24
C GLY A 262 -13.09 -5.58 -8.58
N GLU A 263 -13.61 -5.07 -7.47
CA GLU A 263 -13.09 -3.90 -6.74
C GLU A 263 -13.37 -4.00 -5.24
N VAL A 264 -12.68 -3.18 -4.44
CA VAL A 264 -12.99 -3.03 -3.00
C VAL A 264 -14.00 -1.90 -2.80
N ARG A 265 -15.14 -2.21 -2.17
CA ARG A 265 -16.23 -1.27 -1.89
C ARG A 265 -16.24 -0.86 -0.42
N ARG A 266 -15.37 0.06 -0.07
CA ARG A 266 -15.19 0.50 1.33
C ARG A 266 -16.40 1.23 1.87
N GLY A 267 -16.74 0.92 3.12
CA GLY A 267 -17.64 1.72 3.93
C GLY A 267 -16.91 2.90 4.57
N ARG A 268 -17.66 3.98 4.82
CA ARG A 268 -17.17 5.18 5.49
C ARG A 268 -17.93 5.47 6.76
N LEU A 269 -17.21 5.75 7.85
CA LEU A 269 -17.79 6.22 9.10
C LEU A 269 -18.12 7.72 9.03
N GLY A 270 -17.23 8.53 8.47
CA GLY A 270 -17.42 9.97 8.28
C GLY A 270 -16.99 10.80 9.48
N VAL A 271 -15.82 10.48 10.04
CA VAL A 271 -15.17 11.25 11.10
C VAL A 271 -13.75 11.64 10.68
N ILE A 272 -13.27 12.76 11.21
CA ILE A 272 -11.84 13.07 11.27
C ILE A 272 -11.41 12.71 12.68
N ALA A 273 -10.35 11.91 12.81
CA ALA A 273 -9.84 11.45 14.08
C ALA A 273 -8.35 11.77 14.24
N GLN A 274 -7.93 11.96 15.48
CA GLN A 274 -6.52 12.13 15.86
C GLN A 274 -6.14 11.13 16.96
N ASN A 275 -4.83 10.96 17.14
CA ASN A 275 -4.32 10.08 18.20
C ASN A 275 -4.60 10.65 19.58
N LEU A 276 -4.95 9.79 20.53
CA LEU A 276 -5.10 10.17 21.93
C LEU A 276 -3.71 10.35 22.55
N SER A 277 -3.26 11.63 22.70
CA SER A 277 -2.03 11.90 23.46
C SER A 277 -2.31 11.85 24.98
N PRO A 278 -1.27 11.68 25.83
CA PRO A 278 -1.44 11.71 27.27
C PRO A 278 -2.08 13.01 27.79
N GLU A 279 -1.71 14.15 27.20
CA GLU A 279 -2.25 15.47 27.57
C GLU A 279 -3.75 15.57 27.16
N LEU A 280 -4.11 15.00 26.03
CA LEU A 280 -5.50 14.99 25.58
C LEU A 280 -6.35 14.03 26.41
N ALA A 281 -5.80 12.88 26.81
CA ALA A 281 -6.45 11.95 27.70
C ALA A 281 -6.74 12.60 29.08
N GLU A 282 -5.77 13.32 29.64
CA GLU A 282 -5.95 14.07 30.88
C GLU A 282 -7.02 15.15 30.74
N ALA A 283 -7.01 15.91 29.65
CA ALA A 283 -8.00 16.97 29.38
C ALA A 283 -9.42 16.43 29.20
N LEU A 284 -9.56 15.21 28.67
CA LEU A 284 -10.85 14.52 28.49
C LEU A 284 -11.26 13.66 29.70
N GLY A 285 -10.45 13.61 30.77
CA GLY A 285 -10.71 12.79 31.96
C GLY A 285 -10.59 11.29 31.74
N ILE A 286 -9.86 10.85 30.69
CA ILE A 286 -9.77 9.46 30.26
C ILE A 286 -8.50 8.81 30.80
N SER A 287 -8.62 7.65 31.46
CA SER A 287 -7.47 6.93 32.01
C SER A 287 -6.68 6.13 30.96
N SER A 288 -7.25 5.88 29.76
CA SER A 288 -6.56 5.22 28.65
C SER A 288 -5.63 6.19 27.94
N THR A 289 -4.52 5.66 27.42
CA THR A 289 -3.64 6.37 26.48
C THR A 289 -3.73 5.81 25.06
N LYS A 290 -4.72 4.92 24.82
CA LYS A 290 -4.98 4.31 23.52
C LYS A 290 -6.38 4.67 23.06
N GLY A 291 -6.53 4.96 21.77
CA GLY A 291 -7.78 5.28 21.14
C GLY A 291 -7.65 6.33 20.05
N ALA A 292 -8.70 6.49 19.27
CA ALA A 292 -8.84 7.52 18.24
C ALA A 292 -9.85 8.57 18.69
N VAL A 293 -9.40 9.81 18.92
CA VAL A 293 -10.27 10.92 19.33
C VAL A 293 -10.94 11.52 18.09
N ILE A 294 -12.26 11.60 18.08
CA ILE A 294 -13.00 12.29 17.03
C ILE A 294 -12.77 13.81 17.18
N SER A 295 -12.07 14.42 16.24
CA SER A 295 -11.89 15.87 16.18
C SER A 295 -13.01 16.55 15.41
N GLN A 296 -13.65 15.85 14.45
CA GLN A 296 -14.79 16.34 13.69
C GLN A 296 -15.68 15.19 13.23
N VAL A 297 -17.01 15.42 13.25
CA VAL A 297 -18.00 14.58 12.59
C VAL A 297 -18.48 15.27 11.33
N MET A 298 -18.35 14.60 10.20
CA MET A 298 -18.75 15.17 8.89
C MET A 298 -20.26 15.10 8.72
N PRO A 299 -20.87 16.13 8.11
CA PRO A 299 -22.32 16.14 7.87
C PRO A 299 -22.73 15.03 6.87
N ASP A 300 -23.98 14.58 6.97
CA ASP A 300 -24.61 13.55 6.13
C ASP A 300 -23.94 12.16 6.17
N THR A 301 -23.13 11.89 7.20
CA THR A 301 -22.37 10.64 7.36
C THR A 301 -23.04 9.61 8.25
N ALA A 302 -22.47 8.40 8.31
CA ALA A 302 -22.91 7.34 9.21
C ALA A 302 -22.68 7.71 10.68
N ALA A 303 -21.55 8.38 10.98
CA ALA A 303 -21.21 8.85 12.32
C ALA A 303 -22.21 9.87 12.88
N GLU A 304 -22.57 10.87 12.07
CA GLU A 304 -23.56 11.87 12.44
C GLU A 304 -24.93 11.24 12.69
N ALA A 305 -25.39 10.39 11.75
CA ALA A 305 -26.67 9.70 11.88
C ALA A 305 -26.76 8.81 13.12
N ALA A 306 -25.64 8.22 13.55
CA ALA A 306 -25.55 7.38 14.74
C ALA A 306 -25.38 8.19 16.04
N GLY A 307 -25.08 9.49 15.96
CA GLY A 307 -24.91 10.37 17.12
C GLY A 307 -23.52 10.30 17.77
N LEU A 308 -22.48 9.95 17.01
CA LEU A 308 -21.10 10.21 17.40
C LEU A 308 -20.83 11.72 17.44
N LYS A 309 -19.93 12.15 18.31
CA LYS A 309 -19.64 13.57 18.57
C LYS A 309 -18.14 13.83 18.60
N GLU A 310 -17.80 15.09 18.41
CA GLU A 310 -16.45 15.60 18.69
C GLU A 310 -16.13 15.35 20.18
N GLY A 311 -14.90 14.88 20.44
CA GLY A 311 -14.44 14.49 21.77
C GLY A 311 -14.68 13.02 22.13
N ASP A 312 -15.48 12.25 21.37
CA ASP A 312 -15.57 10.81 21.57
C ASP A 312 -14.24 10.14 21.30
N VAL A 313 -13.86 9.20 22.16
CA VAL A 313 -12.62 8.41 21.97
C VAL A 313 -13.00 6.99 21.59
N ILE A 314 -12.82 6.65 20.32
CA ILE A 314 -13.07 5.30 19.80
C ILE A 314 -11.98 4.36 20.28
N ILE A 315 -12.37 3.28 20.97
CA ILE A 315 -11.46 2.30 21.57
C ILE A 315 -11.61 0.91 20.95
N ALA A 316 -12.69 0.61 20.26
CA ALA A 316 -12.84 -0.62 19.50
C ALA A 316 -13.85 -0.48 18.35
N VAL A 317 -13.67 -1.30 17.31
CA VAL A 317 -14.64 -1.56 16.23
C VAL A 317 -14.86 -3.07 16.18
N ASP A 318 -16.08 -3.52 16.46
CA ASP A 318 -16.42 -4.92 16.75
C ASP A 318 -15.45 -5.49 17.81
N ASP A 319 -14.75 -6.59 17.49
CA ASP A 319 -13.80 -7.24 18.40
C ASP A 319 -12.36 -6.68 18.28
N ARG A 320 -12.11 -5.68 17.41
CA ARG A 320 -10.79 -5.10 17.18
C ARG A 320 -10.56 -3.87 18.05
N GLU A 321 -9.54 -3.92 18.90
CA GLU A 321 -9.11 -2.75 19.68
C GLU A 321 -8.50 -1.69 18.77
N ILE A 322 -8.86 -0.42 19.01
CA ILE A 322 -8.33 0.75 18.32
C ILE A 322 -7.32 1.45 19.22
N SER A 323 -6.08 1.51 18.76
CA SER A 323 -5.00 2.16 19.50
C SER A 323 -4.79 3.62 19.11
N ASP A 324 -5.13 3.99 17.88
CA ASP A 324 -4.89 5.30 17.28
C ASP A 324 -5.79 5.57 16.06
N ALA A 325 -5.69 6.76 15.48
CA ALA A 325 -6.50 7.20 14.35
C ALA A 325 -6.25 6.37 13.07
N SER A 326 -5.00 5.95 12.84
CA SER A 326 -4.66 5.09 11.70
C SER A 326 -5.30 3.71 11.84
N GLY A 327 -5.26 3.13 13.04
CA GLY A 327 -5.94 1.87 13.36
C GLY A 327 -7.46 1.94 13.16
N LEU A 328 -8.10 3.07 13.52
CA LEU A 328 -9.51 3.30 13.22
C LEU A 328 -9.77 3.33 11.71
N ARG A 329 -9.00 4.13 10.96
CA ARG A 329 -9.12 4.24 9.50
C ARG A 329 -8.96 2.88 8.83
N ASN A 330 -7.89 2.17 9.17
CA ASN A 330 -7.58 0.85 8.60
C ASN A 330 -8.67 -0.16 8.90
N THR A 331 -9.16 -0.20 10.15
CA THR A 331 -10.23 -1.14 10.55
C THR A 331 -11.52 -0.84 9.81
N ILE A 332 -11.97 0.42 9.77
CA ILE A 332 -13.19 0.81 9.02
C ILE A 332 -13.03 0.54 7.53
N GLY A 333 -11.84 0.77 6.95
CA GLY A 333 -11.56 0.53 5.52
C GLY A 333 -11.65 -0.95 5.09
N LEU A 334 -11.70 -1.90 6.01
CA LEU A 334 -11.92 -3.32 5.72
C LEU A 334 -13.41 -3.69 5.55
N TYR A 335 -14.31 -2.90 6.15
CA TYR A 335 -15.74 -3.11 6.04
C TYR A 335 -16.30 -2.48 4.77
N ARG A 336 -17.36 -3.10 4.25
CA ARG A 336 -18.04 -2.61 3.05
C ARG A 336 -19.03 -1.51 3.38
N ALA A 337 -19.42 -0.80 2.35
CA ALA A 337 -20.63 0.00 2.39
C ALA A 337 -21.82 -0.89 2.79
N ASP A 338 -22.71 -0.35 3.60
CA ASP A 338 -23.89 -1.00 4.19
C ASP A 338 -23.61 -2.08 5.25
N ASP A 339 -22.34 -2.45 5.52
CA ASP A 339 -22.01 -3.28 6.67
C ASP A 339 -22.36 -2.54 7.97
N GLU A 340 -22.85 -3.29 8.97
CA GLU A 340 -23.13 -2.78 10.31
C GLU A 340 -21.96 -3.14 11.23
N VAL A 341 -21.35 -2.12 11.87
CA VAL A 341 -20.25 -2.28 12.80
C VAL A 341 -20.62 -1.79 14.18
N SER A 342 -20.07 -2.40 15.21
CA SER A 342 -20.23 -2.00 16.60
C SER A 342 -19.06 -1.11 17.01
N ILE A 343 -19.31 0.17 17.23
CA ILE A 343 -18.30 1.14 17.67
C ILE A 343 -18.38 1.30 19.18
N ARG A 344 -17.31 0.93 19.88
CA ARG A 344 -17.15 1.15 21.31
C ARG A 344 -16.28 2.38 21.53
N PHE A 345 -16.77 3.31 22.35
CA PHE A 345 -16.12 4.60 22.56
C PHE A 345 -16.32 5.10 23.99
N ILE A 346 -15.50 6.04 24.43
CA ILE A 346 -15.60 6.73 25.70
C ILE A 346 -16.10 8.15 25.44
N ARG A 347 -17.14 8.56 26.16
CA ARG A 347 -17.71 9.92 26.19
C ARG A 347 -17.98 10.29 27.66
N ASP A 348 -17.54 11.47 28.08
CA ASP A 348 -17.79 11.95 29.45
C ASP A 348 -17.39 10.90 30.53
N GLU A 349 -16.21 10.27 30.36
CA GLU A 349 -15.66 9.21 31.22
C GLU A 349 -16.46 7.87 31.19
N GLU A 350 -17.55 7.79 30.45
CA GLU A 350 -18.38 6.59 30.35
C GLU A 350 -18.13 5.85 29.03
N GLU A 351 -17.96 4.51 29.12
CA GLU A 351 -17.87 3.64 27.95
C GLU A 351 -19.25 3.35 27.40
N SER A 352 -19.40 3.54 26.08
CA SER A 352 -20.66 3.32 25.36
C SER A 352 -20.40 2.57 24.07
N THR A 353 -21.48 1.98 23.52
CA THR A 353 -21.42 1.24 22.25
C THR A 353 -22.56 1.67 21.34
N LEU A 354 -22.24 1.93 20.08
CA LEU A 354 -23.22 2.22 19.02
C LEU A 354 -23.06 1.22 17.88
N ARG A 355 -24.19 0.77 17.32
CA ARG A 355 -24.22 0.04 16.05
C ARG A 355 -24.42 1.03 14.93
N ILE A 356 -23.51 1.01 13.97
CA ILE A 356 -23.46 1.99 12.90
C ILE A 356 -23.42 1.26 11.56
N ARG A 357 -24.35 1.57 10.68
CA ARG A 357 -24.32 1.12 9.29
C ARG A 357 -23.46 2.08 8.48
N LEU A 358 -22.35 1.57 7.96
CA LEU A 358 -21.42 2.36 7.17
C LEU A 358 -22.08 2.81 5.86
N LYS A 359 -21.82 4.04 5.47
CA LYS A 359 -22.24 4.55 4.17
C LYS A 359 -21.17 4.21 3.12
N PRO A 360 -21.54 4.09 1.82
CA PRO A 360 -20.54 4.03 0.77
C PRO A 360 -19.64 5.27 0.91
N ILE A 361 -18.36 5.09 0.61
CA ILE A 361 -17.60 6.24 0.16
C ILE A 361 -18.37 6.64 -1.08
N ASP A 362 -19.15 7.73 -0.99
CA ASP A 362 -19.56 8.41 -2.18
C ASP A 362 -18.22 8.74 -2.85
N ALA A 363 -17.76 7.85 -3.74
CA ALA A 363 -16.86 8.31 -4.75
C ALA A 363 -17.59 9.53 -5.28
N PRO A 364 -17.01 10.71 -5.26
CA PRO A 364 -17.63 11.86 -5.88
C PRO A 364 -17.70 11.58 -7.38
N GLN A 365 -18.52 10.56 -7.71
CA GLN A 365 -19.01 10.31 -9.04
C GLN A 365 -19.84 11.55 -9.34
N GLY A 366 -19.17 12.49 -9.96
CA GLY A 366 -19.87 13.53 -10.59
C GLY A 366 -19.93 14.88 -9.90
N GLN A 367 -19.01 15.27 -9.01
CA GLN A 367 -18.87 16.71 -8.82
C GLN A 367 -18.56 17.38 -10.16
N GLY A 368 -17.65 16.82 -10.97
CA GLY A 368 -17.40 17.31 -12.32
C GLY A 368 -18.61 17.16 -13.24
N GLN A 369 -19.27 16.01 -13.26
CA GLN A 369 -20.46 15.77 -14.07
C GLN A 369 -21.68 16.57 -13.61
N LYS A 370 -21.87 16.79 -12.29
CA LYS A 370 -22.89 17.70 -11.75
C LYS A 370 -22.62 19.15 -12.12
N LEU A 371 -21.34 19.53 -12.21
CA LEU A 371 -20.91 20.89 -12.57
C LEU A 371 -20.97 21.10 -14.09
N SER A 372 -20.53 20.14 -14.88
CA SER A 372 -20.58 20.19 -16.36
C SER A 372 -20.28 18.80 -16.94
N ALA A 373 -20.97 18.40 -18.01
CA ALA A 373 -20.65 17.20 -18.78
C ALA A 373 -19.20 17.18 -19.27
N ARG A 374 -18.54 18.34 -19.41
CA ARG A 374 -17.13 18.47 -19.81
C ARG A 374 -16.15 18.08 -18.73
N LEU A 375 -16.58 18.15 -17.47
CA LEU A 375 -15.82 17.71 -16.30
C LEU A 375 -16.19 16.27 -15.87
N GLU A 376 -16.86 15.53 -16.78
CA GLU A 376 -17.12 14.11 -16.54
C GLU A 376 -15.80 13.37 -16.30
N GLY A 377 -15.77 12.51 -15.26
CA GLY A 377 -14.55 11.80 -14.84
C GLY A 377 -13.52 12.68 -14.10
N VAL A 378 -13.88 13.92 -13.70
CA VAL A 378 -13.00 14.77 -12.87
C VAL A 378 -13.52 14.85 -11.46
N ARG A 379 -12.66 14.62 -10.49
CA ARG A 379 -12.89 14.88 -9.08
C ARG A 379 -12.19 16.16 -8.67
N LEU A 380 -12.94 17.07 -8.08
CA LEU A 380 -12.47 18.36 -7.59
C LEU A 380 -12.63 18.42 -6.07
N GLU A 381 -11.65 19.02 -5.38
CA GLU A 381 -11.63 19.19 -3.92
C GLU A 381 -11.28 20.65 -3.56
N ASP A 382 -11.93 21.16 -2.51
CA ASP A 382 -11.50 22.42 -1.91
C ASP A 382 -10.11 22.21 -1.26
N ILE A 383 -9.24 23.23 -1.34
CA ILE A 383 -7.98 23.21 -0.61
C ILE A 383 -8.30 23.56 0.84
N ASP A 384 -7.94 22.67 1.75
CA ASP A 384 -8.04 22.94 3.17
C ASP A 384 -6.94 23.91 3.59
N ASP A 385 -7.30 25.00 4.28
CA ASP A 385 -6.37 26.07 4.74
C ASP A 385 -5.26 25.54 5.67
N GLN A 386 -5.28 24.25 6.04
CA GLN A 386 -4.34 23.63 6.97
C GLN A 386 -3.14 22.92 6.32
N GLU A 387 -3.11 22.70 5.02
CA GLU A 387 -2.00 22.05 4.33
C GLU A 387 -0.86 23.01 3.94
N GLY A 388 -0.46 23.94 4.78
CA GLY A 388 0.87 24.57 4.78
C GLY A 388 1.35 25.29 3.51
N THR A 389 0.53 25.44 2.49
CA THR A 389 0.83 26.21 1.28
C THR A 389 0.45 27.67 1.50
N GLN A 390 1.43 28.50 1.79
CA GLN A 390 1.26 29.94 1.98
C GLN A 390 0.55 30.57 0.78
N GLY A 391 -0.80 30.74 0.86
CA GLY A 391 -1.56 31.61 0.01
C GLY A 391 -2.06 31.04 -1.33
N GLU A 392 -1.96 29.76 -1.58
CA GLU A 392 -2.57 29.13 -2.76
C GLU A 392 -4.09 29.02 -2.58
N ARG A 393 -4.84 29.79 -3.36
CA ARG A 393 -6.31 29.77 -3.39
C ARG A 393 -6.77 29.16 -4.70
N GLY A 394 -7.73 28.22 -4.63
CA GLY A 394 -8.25 27.53 -5.80
C GLY A 394 -8.92 26.21 -5.48
N VAL A 395 -9.16 25.40 -6.50
CA VAL A 395 -9.76 24.07 -6.38
C VAL A 395 -8.79 23.04 -6.92
N ARG A 396 -8.46 22.02 -6.11
CA ARG A 396 -7.54 20.94 -6.47
C ARG A 396 -8.26 19.91 -7.34
N VAL A 397 -7.59 19.45 -8.38
CA VAL A 397 -7.99 18.29 -9.16
C VAL A 397 -7.49 17.04 -8.43
N ALA A 398 -8.38 16.37 -7.73
CA ALA A 398 -8.05 15.18 -6.95
C ALA A 398 -7.92 13.93 -7.81
N GLN A 399 -8.67 13.87 -8.93
CA GLN A 399 -8.59 12.74 -9.86
C GLN A 399 -9.07 13.16 -11.24
N VAL A 400 -8.50 12.54 -12.29
CA VAL A 400 -8.97 12.66 -13.67
C VAL A 400 -9.00 11.28 -14.31
N GLU A 401 -10.17 10.84 -14.72
CA GLU A 401 -10.34 9.54 -15.37
C GLU A 401 -9.63 9.52 -16.74
N GLN A 402 -8.86 8.48 -17.01
CA GLN A 402 -8.20 8.30 -18.31
C GLN A 402 -9.24 8.15 -19.42
N GLY A 403 -9.07 8.92 -20.49
CA GLY A 403 -10.01 8.95 -21.60
C GLY A 403 -11.15 9.95 -21.48
N SER A 404 -11.34 10.59 -20.31
CA SER A 404 -12.33 11.65 -20.11
C SER A 404 -12.04 12.88 -20.99
N PRO A 405 -13.02 13.75 -21.30
CA PRO A 405 -12.80 14.98 -22.04
C PRO A 405 -11.74 15.89 -21.40
N ALA A 406 -11.73 15.97 -20.07
CA ALA A 406 -10.76 16.76 -19.32
C ALA A 406 -9.35 16.18 -19.42
N PHE A 407 -9.20 14.84 -19.34
CA PHE A 407 -7.92 14.16 -19.51
C PHE A 407 -7.34 14.40 -20.92
N GLN A 408 -8.19 14.31 -21.97
CA GLN A 408 -7.80 14.56 -23.36
C GLN A 408 -7.40 16.02 -23.58
N ALA A 409 -8.05 16.96 -22.90
CA ALA A 409 -7.71 18.37 -22.92
C ALA A 409 -6.40 18.68 -22.17
N GLY A 410 -5.87 17.74 -21.39
CA GLY A 410 -4.59 17.87 -20.70
C GLY A 410 -4.69 18.16 -19.21
N LEU A 411 -5.89 18.12 -18.59
CA LEU A 411 -6.04 18.21 -17.13
C LEU A 411 -5.43 16.94 -16.48
N ARG A 412 -4.78 17.12 -15.32
CA ARG A 412 -4.12 16.05 -14.59
C ARG A 412 -4.44 16.15 -13.11
N GLU A 413 -4.34 15.04 -12.43
CA GLU A 413 -4.35 14.96 -10.97
C GLU A 413 -3.25 15.85 -10.37
N GLY A 414 -3.56 16.54 -9.27
CA GLY A 414 -2.67 17.51 -8.63
C GLY A 414 -2.69 18.91 -9.24
N ASP A 415 -3.38 19.14 -10.35
CA ASP A 415 -3.56 20.50 -10.89
C ASP A 415 -4.41 21.35 -9.93
N LEU A 416 -4.06 22.63 -9.80
CA LEU A 416 -4.81 23.58 -9.02
C LEU A 416 -5.57 24.54 -9.94
N ILE A 417 -6.89 24.48 -9.96
CA ILE A 417 -7.73 25.38 -10.75
C ILE A 417 -7.84 26.70 -9.99
N ILE A 418 -7.34 27.78 -10.59
CA ILE A 418 -7.36 29.14 -10.02
C ILE A 418 -8.36 30.08 -10.70
N SER A 419 -8.82 29.73 -11.91
CA SER A 419 -9.96 30.41 -12.53
C SER A 419 -10.69 29.53 -13.53
N VAL A 420 -12.00 29.76 -13.67
CA VAL A 420 -12.88 29.09 -14.64
C VAL A 420 -13.54 30.18 -15.47
N ASN A 421 -13.50 30.05 -16.80
CA ASN A 421 -14.06 31.07 -17.73
C ASN A 421 -13.62 32.51 -17.43
N LYS A 422 -12.35 32.68 -17.02
CA LYS A 422 -11.71 33.95 -16.59
C LYS A 422 -12.23 34.51 -15.27
N GLN A 423 -13.08 33.79 -14.53
CA GLN A 423 -13.52 34.15 -13.18
C GLN A 423 -12.62 33.47 -12.17
N PRO A 424 -12.02 34.20 -11.21
CA PRO A 424 -11.24 33.55 -10.14
C PRO A 424 -12.12 32.60 -9.32
N VAL A 425 -11.57 31.44 -8.96
CA VAL A 425 -12.25 30.49 -8.10
C VAL A 425 -11.40 30.25 -6.84
N TYR A 426 -12.07 30.21 -5.69
CA TYR A 426 -11.47 30.02 -4.37
C TYR A 426 -11.98 28.75 -3.70
N GLY A 427 -13.03 28.13 -4.28
CA GLY A 427 -13.65 26.91 -3.81
C GLY A 427 -14.60 26.32 -4.85
N LEU A 428 -15.11 25.12 -4.56
CA LEU A 428 -16.02 24.36 -5.43
C LEU A 428 -17.28 25.14 -5.80
N LYS A 429 -17.80 25.97 -4.87
CA LYS A 429 -18.98 26.81 -5.13
C LYS A 429 -18.72 27.87 -6.21
N ASP A 430 -17.50 28.39 -6.26
CA ASP A 430 -17.13 29.38 -7.28
C ASP A 430 -17.00 28.71 -8.65
N VAL A 431 -16.50 27.46 -8.68
CA VAL A 431 -16.46 26.66 -9.91
C VAL A 431 -17.88 26.42 -10.43
N GLU A 432 -18.81 26.04 -9.57
CA GLU A 432 -20.22 25.85 -9.93
C GLU A 432 -20.87 27.13 -10.51
N GLN A 433 -20.61 28.26 -9.90
CA GLN A 433 -21.15 29.55 -10.36
C GLN A 433 -20.49 30.06 -11.65
N SER A 434 -19.27 29.65 -11.95
CA SER A 434 -18.49 30.08 -13.11
C SER A 434 -18.75 29.24 -14.37
N ILE A 435 -19.51 28.16 -14.24
CA ILE A 435 -19.88 27.25 -15.35
C ILE A 435 -21.33 27.52 -15.74
N SER A 436 -21.57 27.74 -17.05
CA SER A 436 -22.91 27.79 -17.62
C SER A 436 -23.14 26.58 -18.54
N GLU A 437 -24.35 26.00 -18.48
CA GLU A 437 -24.75 24.90 -19.41
C GLU A 437 -24.73 25.35 -20.89
N GLN A 438 -24.79 26.65 -21.14
CA GLN A 438 -24.77 27.22 -22.49
C GLN A 438 -23.35 27.42 -23.04
N ASP A 439 -22.31 27.25 -22.23
CA ASP A 439 -20.94 27.42 -22.68
C ASP A 439 -20.54 26.31 -23.65
N SER A 440 -20.11 26.66 -24.85
CA SER A 440 -19.64 25.66 -25.84
C SER A 440 -18.26 25.09 -25.51
N MET A 441 -17.52 25.74 -24.63
CA MET A 441 -16.19 25.30 -24.15
C MET A 441 -15.99 25.79 -22.71
N LEU A 442 -15.13 25.08 -21.96
CA LEU A 442 -14.72 25.42 -20.60
C LEU A 442 -13.25 25.81 -20.61
N LEU A 443 -12.96 27.05 -20.22
CA LEU A 443 -11.59 27.56 -20.10
C LEU A 443 -11.16 27.48 -18.64
N LEU A 444 -10.18 26.64 -18.34
CA LEU A 444 -9.56 26.53 -17.02
C LEU A 444 -8.19 27.22 -17.03
N ASN A 445 -7.89 28.01 -16.01
CA ASN A 445 -6.54 28.43 -15.69
C ASN A 445 -6.09 27.63 -14.47
N ILE A 446 -5.02 26.87 -14.63
CA ILE A 446 -4.51 25.96 -13.60
C ILE A 446 -3.07 26.28 -13.24
N LEU A 447 -2.67 25.91 -12.03
CA LEU A 447 -1.27 25.81 -11.62
C LEU A 447 -0.90 24.31 -11.57
N ARG A 448 0.20 23.93 -12.23
CA ARG A 448 0.82 22.63 -12.17
C ARG A 448 2.25 22.82 -11.65
N GLY A 449 2.46 22.50 -10.38
CA GLY A 449 3.65 22.97 -9.66
C GLY A 449 3.73 24.51 -9.73
N ASN A 450 4.85 25.08 -10.15
CA ASN A 450 5.04 26.54 -10.25
C ASN A 450 4.65 27.12 -11.62
N SER A 451 3.97 26.38 -12.50
CA SER A 451 3.66 26.82 -13.87
C SER A 451 2.17 27.04 -14.07
N GLY A 452 1.77 28.24 -14.50
CA GLY A 452 0.41 28.55 -14.91
C GLY A 452 0.13 28.03 -16.32
N LEU A 453 -1.00 27.31 -16.50
CA LEU A 453 -1.41 26.73 -17.78
C LEU A 453 -2.90 27.03 -18.06
N PHE A 454 -3.24 27.26 -19.32
CA PHE A 454 -4.63 27.31 -19.75
C PHE A 454 -5.03 25.99 -20.42
N ILE A 455 -6.15 25.44 -19.97
CA ILE A 455 -6.75 24.21 -20.53
C ILE A 455 -8.13 24.57 -21.07
N VAL A 456 -8.42 24.12 -22.31
CA VAL A 456 -9.74 24.30 -22.95
C VAL A 456 -10.35 22.91 -23.13
N ILE A 457 -11.49 22.67 -22.45
CA ILE A 457 -12.28 21.45 -22.57
C ILE A 457 -13.50 21.79 -23.46
N ARG A 458 -13.71 21.02 -24.52
CA ARG A 458 -14.77 21.22 -25.53
C ARG A 458 -15.90 20.23 -25.36
#